data_140d5e4361b8c6db5d11661ada516fd0
#
_entry.id   140d5e4361b8c6db5d11661ada516fd0
#
_cell.length_a   1.000
_cell.length_b   1.000
_cell.length_c   1.000
_cell.angle_alpha   90.00
_cell.angle_beta   90.00
_cell.angle_gamma   90.00
#
_symmetry.space_group_name_H-M   'P 1'
#
loop_
_entity.id
_entity.type
_entity.pdbx_description
1 polymer ?
#
loop_
_entity_poly.entity_id
_entity_poly.type
_entity_poly.pdbx_seq_one_letter_code
_entity_poly.pdbx_strand_id
1 'polypeptide(L)'
;VGKKANARLPYLCVDMGYSVRPDFTTVVHDQGFAPVMRYPVSRQTVWASEKPEFGSQSPGPVQINGAFYCPAALPLARQRRLVRRLNELLDEQDGFEAHDQALRKLLPLLMGTNSRPLKFVSKRKRSPETIPTYQIDLVCPAVQGRVKCPLKPESLIIAFDQPEVKPTWSAERYRCCSKSQIRHTYTSEQWKLAQWGMVPGSWEHAIYYEAARSLTEQRFSIMKSQHLSGREHLKWSPRREPMISVIIALWIAATNLAIQDSHVAKKPRPSSIKKQKRRLERDLGRPLMSTPPRT
;
A
#
# COMPACT_ATOMS: atom_id res chain seq x y z
N VAL A 1 -31.37 -4.67 1.10
CA VAL A 1 -30.27 -3.70 1.27
C VAL A 1 -29.28 -3.97 0.14
N GLY A 2 -29.36 -3.17 -0.94
CA GLY A 2 -28.53 -3.33 -2.14
C GLY A 2 -27.04 -3.13 -1.81
N LYS A 3 -26.22 -4.11 -2.15
CA LYS A 3 -24.76 -3.98 -2.15
C LYS A 3 -24.39 -2.83 -3.08
N LYS A 4 -23.91 -1.70 -2.55
CA LYS A 4 -23.22 -0.68 -3.33
C LYS A 4 -21.94 -1.31 -3.84
N ALA A 5 -21.98 -1.85 -5.06
CA ALA A 5 -20.81 -2.30 -5.78
C ALA A 5 -19.88 -1.11 -6.02
N ASN A 6 -18.59 -1.27 -5.72
CA ASN A 6 -17.48 -0.41 -6.15
C ASN A 6 -17.34 0.99 -5.53
N ALA A 7 -17.67 1.20 -4.26
CA ALA A 7 -17.09 2.33 -3.54
C ALA A 7 -15.57 2.08 -3.39
N ARG A 8 -14.74 2.88 -4.09
CA ARG A 8 -13.28 2.85 -3.90
C ARG A 8 -12.98 3.06 -2.43
N LEU A 9 -12.20 2.16 -1.84
CA LEU A 9 -11.75 2.31 -0.46
C LEU A 9 -11.05 3.67 -0.29
N PRO A 10 -11.42 4.48 0.70
CA PRO A 10 -10.69 5.71 0.98
C PRO A 10 -9.28 5.36 1.47
N TYR A 11 -8.30 6.12 1.01
CA TYR A 11 -6.92 5.94 1.41
C TYR A 11 -6.57 6.84 2.58
N LEU A 12 -5.85 6.28 3.57
CA LEU A 12 -5.22 7.04 4.64
C LEU A 12 -3.72 7.07 4.39
N CYS A 13 -3.21 8.23 3.98
CA CYS A 13 -1.78 8.44 3.78
C CYS A 13 -1.15 8.95 5.08
N VAL A 14 -0.13 8.24 5.55
CA VAL A 14 0.56 8.55 6.81
C VAL A 14 2.07 8.51 6.66
N ASP A 15 2.76 9.16 7.58
CA ASP A 15 4.22 9.15 7.63
C ASP A 15 4.78 7.81 8.13
N MET A 16 6.07 7.58 7.90
CA MET A 16 6.78 6.35 8.25
C MET A 16 6.72 6.00 9.75
N GLY A 17 6.59 7.00 10.62
CA GLY A 17 6.49 6.80 12.08
C GLY A 17 5.30 5.93 12.51
N TYR A 18 4.23 5.92 11.72
CA TYR A 18 3.04 5.11 12.02
C TYR A 18 3.19 3.63 11.67
N SER A 19 4.08 3.28 10.74
CA SER A 19 4.34 1.89 10.33
C SER A 19 4.89 1.00 11.45
N VAL A 20 5.31 1.59 12.57
CA VAL A 20 5.87 0.89 13.73
C VAL A 20 4.86 0.64 14.85
N ARG A 21 3.67 1.21 14.75
CA ARG A 21 2.64 1.07 15.78
C ARG A 21 1.83 -0.21 15.55
N PRO A 22 1.80 -1.14 16.51
CA PRO A 22 1.16 -2.46 16.32
C PRO A 22 -0.34 -2.33 16.02
N ASP A 23 -1.02 -1.37 16.61
CA ASP A 23 -2.47 -1.23 16.50
C ASP A 23 -2.91 -0.35 15.32
N PHE A 24 -1.98 0.35 14.67
CA PHE A 24 -2.29 1.29 13.61
C PHE A 24 -3.08 0.64 12.47
N THR A 25 -2.59 -0.48 11.94
CA THR A 25 -3.24 -1.20 10.84
C THR A 25 -4.64 -1.68 11.21
N THR A 26 -4.83 -2.12 12.46
CA THR A 26 -6.13 -2.52 13.01
C THR A 26 -7.10 -1.35 13.04
N VAL A 27 -6.68 -0.20 13.58
CA VAL A 27 -7.53 1.00 13.64
C VAL A 27 -7.90 1.47 12.23
N VAL A 28 -6.94 1.55 11.32
CA VAL A 28 -7.18 1.96 9.92
C VAL A 28 -8.16 1.02 9.24
N HIS A 29 -7.99 -0.28 9.45
CA HIS A 29 -8.90 -1.29 8.91
C HIS A 29 -10.31 -1.12 9.49
N ASP A 30 -10.47 -1.01 10.81
CA ASP A 30 -11.77 -0.93 11.47
C ASP A 30 -12.52 0.36 11.09
N GLN A 31 -11.80 1.45 10.81
CA GLN A 31 -12.35 2.70 10.29
C GLN A 31 -12.68 2.67 8.79
N GLY A 32 -12.42 1.56 8.10
CA GLY A 32 -12.78 1.40 6.69
C GLY A 32 -11.81 2.02 5.68
N PHE A 33 -10.62 2.42 6.11
CA PHE A 33 -9.58 2.97 5.23
C PHE A 33 -8.62 1.89 4.72
N ALA A 34 -7.92 2.21 3.63
CA ALA A 34 -6.73 1.46 3.19
C ALA A 34 -5.48 2.31 3.48
N PRO A 35 -4.48 1.76 4.20
CA PRO A 35 -3.27 2.50 4.50
C PRO A 35 -2.42 2.70 3.26
N VAL A 36 -1.83 3.90 3.14
CA VAL A 36 -0.78 4.22 2.18
C VAL A 36 0.38 4.80 2.97
N MET A 37 1.43 4.01 3.12
CA MET A 37 2.58 4.36 3.94
C MET A 37 3.88 3.88 3.32
N ARG A 38 4.97 4.52 3.74
CA ARG A 38 6.34 4.07 3.47
C ARG A 38 6.90 3.39 4.71
N TYR A 39 7.90 2.58 4.49
CA TYR A 39 8.61 1.89 5.57
C TYR A 39 10.00 2.51 5.76
N PRO A 40 10.51 2.61 6.99
CA PRO A 40 11.92 2.88 7.24
C PRO A 40 12.80 1.87 6.52
N VAL A 41 14.01 2.27 6.11
CA VAL A 41 14.94 1.40 5.37
C VAL A 41 15.17 0.07 6.08
N SER A 42 15.32 0.13 7.39
CA SER A 42 15.52 -1.04 8.27
C SER A 42 14.30 -1.96 8.38
N ARG A 43 13.14 -1.55 7.87
CA ARG A 43 11.86 -2.28 7.98
C ARG A 43 11.22 -2.59 6.64
N GLN A 44 11.91 -2.34 5.55
CA GLN A 44 11.50 -2.84 4.25
C GLN A 44 11.73 -4.33 4.21
N THR A 45 10.70 -5.08 4.56
CA THR A 45 10.79 -6.50 4.83
C THR A 45 10.21 -7.31 3.69
N VAL A 46 10.93 -8.37 3.40
CA VAL A 46 10.47 -9.47 2.57
C VAL A 46 10.22 -10.64 3.51
N TRP A 47 8.96 -10.97 3.73
CA TRP A 47 8.58 -12.13 4.52
C TRP A 47 8.34 -13.31 3.59
N ALA A 48 9.29 -14.23 3.57
CA ALA A 48 9.10 -15.57 3.05
C ALA A 48 9.17 -16.52 4.24
N SER A 49 8.05 -17.05 4.68
CA SER A 49 8.05 -18.07 5.70
C SER A 49 8.48 -19.40 5.10
N GLU A 50 9.54 -19.98 5.61
CA GLU A 50 9.93 -21.36 5.30
C GLU A 50 9.25 -22.37 6.24
N LYS A 51 8.64 -21.87 7.32
CA LYS A 51 7.94 -22.68 8.31
C LYS A 51 6.43 -22.58 8.12
N PRO A 52 5.69 -23.67 8.29
CA PRO A 52 4.23 -23.63 8.29
C PRO A 52 3.74 -22.75 9.44
N GLU A 53 2.79 -21.86 9.14
CA GLU A 53 2.14 -21.02 10.13
C GLU A 53 0.72 -21.54 10.40
N PHE A 54 0.27 -21.47 11.66
CA PHE A 54 -1.08 -21.86 12.09
C PHE A 54 -1.57 -23.22 11.59
N GLY A 55 -0.72 -24.24 11.72
CA GLY A 55 -1.08 -25.60 11.32
C GLY A 55 -1.09 -25.86 9.81
N SER A 56 -0.65 -24.89 9.01
CA SER A 56 -0.42 -25.09 7.58
C SER A 56 0.80 -25.99 7.36
N GLN A 57 0.68 -26.97 6.47
CA GLN A 57 1.78 -27.90 6.16
C GLN A 57 2.81 -27.30 5.20
N SER A 58 2.53 -26.19 4.58
CA SER A 58 3.43 -25.56 3.61
C SER A 58 3.51 -24.04 3.78
N PRO A 59 4.68 -23.45 3.49
CA PRO A 59 4.84 -21.98 3.51
C PRO A 59 3.86 -21.31 2.55
N GLY A 60 3.46 -20.11 2.94
CA GLY A 60 2.55 -19.28 2.15
C GLY A 60 3.27 -18.47 1.06
N PRO A 61 2.56 -17.53 0.45
CA PRO A 61 3.13 -16.58 -0.49
C PRO A 61 4.12 -15.65 0.21
N VAL A 62 4.94 -14.98 -0.58
CA VAL A 62 5.90 -13.98 -0.08
C VAL A 62 5.19 -12.64 0.12
N GLN A 63 5.30 -12.05 1.30
CA GLN A 63 4.89 -10.67 1.52
C GLN A 63 6.07 -9.73 1.28
N ILE A 64 5.91 -8.77 0.36
CA ILE A 64 6.91 -7.75 0.05
C ILE A 64 6.29 -6.39 0.36
N ASN A 65 6.82 -5.69 1.34
CA ASN A 65 6.33 -4.37 1.74
C ASN A 65 4.81 -4.31 1.93
N GLY A 66 4.22 -5.35 2.51
CA GLY A 66 2.79 -5.41 2.82
C GLY A 66 1.88 -5.98 1.72
N ALA A 67 2.37 -6.19 0.49
CA ALA A 67 1.63 -6.87 -0.58
C ALA A 67 2.12 -8.31 -0.77
N PHE A 68 1.24 -9.20 -1.24
CA PHE A 68 1.58 -10.62 -1.43
C PHE A 68 1.94 -10.92 -2.88
N TYR A 69 2.97 -11.73 -3.05
CA TYR A 69 3.52 -12.13 -4.34
C TYR A 69 3.72 -13.65 -4.41
N CYS A 70 3.78 -14.16 -5.63
CA CYS A 70 4.25 -15.50 -5.89
C CYS A 70 5.65 -15.70 -5.29
N PRO A 71 6.01 -16.90 -4.76
CA PRO A 71 7.35 -17.18 -4.25
C PRO A 71 8.50 -16.88 -5.21
N ALA A 72 8.25 -16.93 -6.52
CA ALA A 72 9.23 -16.54 -7.54
C ALA A 72 9.66 -15.07 -7.48
N ALA A 73 8.93 -14.22 -6.77
CA ALA A 73 9.29 -12.82 -6.57
C ALA A 73 10.43 -12.61 -5.55
N LEU A 74 10.73 -13.61 -4.73
CA LEU A 74 11.69 -13.48 -3.62
C LEU A 74 13.08 -13.02 -4.06
N PRO A 75 13.72 -13.58 -5.11
CA PRO A 75 15.02 -13.10 -5.57
C PRO A 75 14.98 -11.66 -6.05
N LEU A 76 13.92 -11.27 -6.77
CA LEU A 76 13.74 -9.91 -7.28
C LEU A 76 13.58 -8.88 -6.15
N ALA A 77 12.84 -9.25 -5.11
CA ALA A 77 12.61 -8.39 -3.96
C ALA A 77 13.85 -8.12 -3.12
N ARG A 78 14.78 -9.07 -3.09
CA ARG A 78 16.07 -8.93 -2.36
C ARG A 78 17.08 -8.07 -3.11
N GLN A 79 16.95 -7.92 -4.42
CA GLN A 79 17.90 -7.19 -5.25
C GLN A 79 17.76 -5.68 -5.15
N ARG A 80 16.57 -5.17 -4.93
CA ARG A 80 16.30 -3.73 -4.96
C ARG A 80 15.23 -3.30 -3.97
N ARG A 81 15.47 -2.18 -3.30
CA ARG A 81 14.48 -1.47 -2.50
C ARG A 81 13.42 -0.84 -3.41
N LEU A 82 12.14 -1.23 -3.25
CA LEU A 82 11.05 -0.81 -4.13
C LEU A 82 10.30 0.42 -3.62
N VAL A 83 10.08 0.52 -2.30
CA VAL A 83 9.33 1.65 -1.73
C VAL A 83 10.29 2.82 -1.50
N ARG A 84 10.35 3.73 -2.49
CA ARG A 84 11.28 4.86 -2.52
C ARG A 84 10.54 6.16 -2.77
N ARG A 85 11.15 7.29 -2.41
CA ARG A 85 10.67 8.62 -2.82
C ARG A 85 11.03 8.88 -4.27
N LEU A 86 10.19 9.66 -4.95
CA LEU A 86 10.50 10.06 -6.33
C LEU A 86 11.79 10.88 -6.42
N ASN A 87 12.07 11.72 -5.41
CA ASN A 87 13.33 12.47 -5.34
C ASN A 87 14.56 11.56 -5.18
N GLU A 88 14.45 10.49 -4.38
CA GLU A 88 15.52 9.50 -4.25
C GLU A 88 15.84 8.79 -5.58
N LEU A 89 14.84 8.63 -6.44
CA LEU A 89 15.02 8.06 -7.78
C LEU A 89 15.58 9.08 -8.77
N LEU A 90 15.30 10.38 -8.57
CA LEU A 90 15.88 11.45 -9.37
C LEU A 90 17.39 11.62 -9.14
N ASP A 91 17.81 11.40 -7.88
CA ASP A 91 19.20 11.57 -7.47
C ASP A 91 20.11 10.40 -7.95
N GLU A 92 19.53 9.30 -8.44
CA GLU A 92 20.26 8.16 -9.00
C GLU A 92 20.33 8.24 -10.51
N GLN A 93 21.50 7.89 -11.07
CA GLN A 93 21.66 7.71 -12.50
C GLN A 93 20.68 6.62 -12.97
N ASP A 94 19.87 6.92 -13.98
CA ASP A 94 18.82 6.04 -14.53
C ASP A 94 17.82 5.49 -13.48
N GLY A 95 17.65 6.18 -12.36
CA GLY A 95 16.84 5.72 -11.23
C GLY A 95 15.39 5.40 -11.60
N PHE A 96 14.75 6.20 -12.45
CA PHE A 96 13.41 5.95 -12.93
C PHE A 96 13.33 4.74 -13.86
N GLU A 97 14.28 4.62 -14.81
CA GLU A 97 14.35 3.50 -15.72
C GLU A 97 14.57 2.18 -14.99
N ALA A 98 15.55 2.15 -14.10
CA ALA A 98 15.84 0.97 -13.29
C ALA A 98 14.68 0.59 -12.35
N HIS A 99 13.94 1.58 -11.85
CA HIS A 99 12.75 1.33 -11.03
C HIS A 99 11.61 0.75 -11.87
N ASP A 100 11.33 1.33 -13.04
CA ASP A 100 10.28 0.84 -13.94
C ASP A 100 10.58 -0.59 -14.43
N GLN A 101 11.83 -0.89 -14.76
CA GLN A 101 12.27 -2.24 -15.12
C GLN A 101 12.11 -3.25 -13.98
N ALA A 102 12.41 -2.84 -12.74
CA ALA A 102 12.19 -3.69 -11.57
C ALA A 102 10.69 -3.98 -11.37
N LEU A 103 9.83 -2.98 -11.55
CA LEU A 103 8.39 -3.17 -11.49
C LEU A 103 7.85 -4.08 -12.60
N ARG A 104 8.36 -3.95 -13.82
CA ARG A 104 7.97 -4.82 -14.95
C ARG A 104 8.29 -6.30 -14.70
N LYS A 105 9.36 -6.58 -13.95
CA LYS A 105 9.71 -7.96 -13.54
C LYS A 105 8.89 -8.44 -12.35
N LEU A 106 8.53 -7.56 -11.42
CA LEU A 106 7.91 -7.93 -10.16
C LEU A 106 6.38 -7.93 -10.19
N LEU A 107 5.74 -6.91 -10.79
CA LEU A 107 4.30 -6.76 -10.74
C LEU A 107 3.51 -7.91 -11.41
N PRO A 108 3.99 -8.58 -12.46
CA PRO A 108 3.33 -9.78 -12.98
C PRO A 108 3.19 -10.89 -11.94
N LEU A 109 4.09 -10.94 -10.94
CA LEU A 109 4.09 -11.94 -9.87
C LEU A 109 3.19 -11.56 -8.68
N LEU A 110 2.54 -10.38 -8.72
CA LEU A 110 1.62 -9.93 -7.68
C LEU A 110 0.42 -10.87 -7.60
N MET A 111 0.07 -11.35 -6.42
CA MET A 111 -1.12 -12.18 -6.21
C MET A 111 -2.40 -11.35 -6.33
N GLY A 112 -3.40 -11.92 -6.98
CA GLY A 112 -4.75 -11.37 -6.98
C GLY A 112 -5.34 -11.42 -5.57
N THR A 113 -6.17 -10.45 -5.22
CA THR A 113 -6.80 -10.42 -3.91
C THR A 113 -8.08 -9.59 -3.91
N ASN A 114 -8.93 -9.83 -2.94
CA ASN A 114 -10.02 -8.92 -2.60
C ASN A 114 -9.45 -7.61 -2.04
N SER A 115 -10.14 -6.53 -2.24
CA SER A 115 -9.66 -5.18 -1.91
C SER A 115 -9.37 -4.94 -0.43
N ARG A 116 -10.00 -5.71 0.47
CA ARG A 116 -9.89 -5.53 1.93
C ARG A 116 -9.75 -6.87 2.65
N PRO A 117 -8.83 -7.00 3.62
CA PRO A 117 -8.79 -8.15 4.51
C PRO A 117 -10.07 -8.33 5.32
N LEU A 118 -10.42 -9.56 5.63
CA LEU A 118 -11.55 -9.93 6.46
C LEU A 118 -11.12 -10.07 7.92
N LYS A 119 -11.86 -9.44 8.83
CA LYS A 119 -11.65 -9.58 10.27
C LYS A 119 -12.39 -10.82 10.76
N PHE A 120 -11.68 -11.72 11.40
CA PHE A 120 -12.21 -12.95 11.99
C PHE A 120 -12.06 -12.89 13.50
N VAL A 121 -13.17 -13.10 14.21
CA VAL A 121 -13.20 -13.18 15.67
C VAL A 121 -13.54 -14.62 16.03
N SER A 122 -12.56 -15.39 16.51
CA SER A 122 -12.81 -16.77 16.93
C SER A 122 -13.52 -16.77 18.28
N LYS A 123 -14.73 -17.29 18.29
CA LYS A 123 -15.49 -17.52 19.54
C LYS A 123 -15.02 -18.82 20.21
N ARG A 124 -13.81 -18.85 20.76
CA ARG A 124 -13.39 -19.99 21.60
C ARG A 124 -14.04 -19.84 22.97
N LYS A 125 -14.84 -20.84 23.35
CA LYS A 125 -15.61 -20.89 24.60
C LYS A 125 -14.78 -20.82 25.91
N ARG A 126 -13.45 -20.84 25.86
CA ARG A 126 -12.56 -20.97 27.02
C ARG A 126 -11.57 -19.84 27.26
N SER A 127 -11.54 -18.80 26.44
CA SER A 127 -10.67 -17.64 26.70
C SER A 127 -11.47 -16.34 26.62
N PRO A 128 -11.43 -15.49 27.66
CA PRO A 128 -12.11 -14.18 27.63
C PRO A 128 -11.47 -13.20 26.65
N GLU A 129 -10.22 -13.40 26.25
CA GLU A 129 -9.53 -12.55 25.29
C GLU A 129 -9.59 -13.15 23.89
N THR A 130 -10.49 -12.67 23.09
CA THR A 130 -10.62 -13.06 21.69
C THR A 130 -9.75 -12.14 20.84
N ILE A 131 -8.54 -12.57 20.52
CA ILE A 131 -7.65 -11.82 19.62
C ILE A 131 -8.20 -11.91 18.20
N PRO A 132 -8.54 -10.78 17.55
CA PRO A 132 -9.00 -10.81 16.17
C PRO A 132 -7.88 -11.26 15.23
N THR A 133 -8.20 -12.13 14.28
CA THR A 133 -7.31 -12.51 13.18
C THR A 133 -7.79 -11.87 11.88
N TYR A 134 -6.85 -11.54 11.00
CA TYR A 134 -7.14 -10.94 9.71
C TYR A 134 -6.78 -11.90 8.60
N GLN A 135 -7.66 -12.04 7.62
CA GLN A 135 -7.51 -12.98 6.52
C GLN A 135 -7.69 -12.28 5.18
N ILE A 136 -7.01 -12.78 4.18
CA ILE A 136 -7.11 -12.29 2.80
C ILE A 136 -7.14 -13.48 1.83
N ASP A 137 -8.02 -13.40 0.84
CA ASP A 137 -8.05 -14.38 -0.22
C ASP A 137 -7.06 -13.98 -1.31
N LEU A 138 -6.19 -14.90 -1.68
CA LEU A 138 -5.10 -14.70 -2.63
C LEU A 138 -5.24 -15.67 -3.80
N VAL A 139 -5.16 -15.12 -5.02
CA VAL A 139 -5.24 -15.88 -6.27
C VAL A 139 -3.87 -15.93 -6.92
N CYS A 140 -3.48 -17.10 -7.40
CA CYS A 140 -2.21 -17.30 -8.09
C CYS A 140 -2.13 -16.43 -9.37
N PRO A 141 -1.04 -15.69 -9.62
CA PRO A 141 -0.90 -14.86 -10.81
C PRO A 141 -0.90 -15.66 -12.13
N ALA A 142 -0.46 -16.91 -12.11
CA ALA A 142 -0.54 -17.79 -13.27
C ALA A 142 -1.98 -18.15 -13.63
N VAL A 143 -2.85 -18.39 -12.63
CA VAL A 143 -4.28 -18.61 -12.85
C VAL A 143 -4.99 -17.36 -13.39
N GLN A 144 -4.46 -16.18 -13.08
CA GLN A 144 -4.97 -14.92 -13.61
C GLN A 144 -4.39 -14.55 -15.00
N GLY A 145 -3.62 -15.45 -15.62
CA GLY A 145 -3.02 -15.20 -16.93
C GLY A 145 -1.92 -14.14 -16.97
N ARG A 146 -1.28 -13.84 -15.83
CA ARG A 146 -0.24 -12.80 -15.75
C ARG A 146 1.17 -13.32 -15.95
N VAL A 147 1.38 -14.60 -15.72
CA VAL A 147 2.66 -15.29 -15.90
C VAL A 147 2.43 -16.71 -16.39
N LYS A 148 3.35 -17.23 -17.16
CA LYS A 148 3.43 -18.66 -17.48
C LYS A 148 4.10 -19.41 -16.33
N CYS A 149 3.51 -20.49 -15.87
CA CYS A 149 4.07 -21.30 -14.79
C CYS A 149 3.88 -22.79 -15.03
N PRO A 150 4.94 -23.60 -15.10
CA PRO A 150 4.81 -25.04 -15.32
C PRO A 150 4.06 -25.76 -14.21
N LEU A 151 4.01 -25.20 -12.98
CA LEU A 151 3.19 -25.71 -11.89
C LEU A 151 1.69 -25.44 -12.08
N LYS A 152 1.31 -24.71 -13.11
CA LYS A 152 -0.06 -24.40 -13.56
C LYS A 152 -0.12 -24.55 -15.07
N PRO A 153 -0.25 -25.78 -15.61
CA PRO A 153 -0.13 -26.04 -17.04
C PRO A 153 -1.07 -25.19 -17.92
N GLU A 154 -2.28 -24.92 -17.44
CA GLU A 154 -3.26 -24.06 -18.13
C GLU A 154 -2.72 -22.66 -18.41
N SER A 155 -1.85 -22.13 -17.56
CA SER A 155 -1.25 -20.80 -17.73
C SER A 155 -0.31 -20.73 -18.93
N LEU A 156 0.26 -21.84 -19.37
CA LEU A 156 1.15 -21.89 -20.55
C LEU A 156 0.41 -21.50 -21.83
N ILE A 157 -0.89 -21.77 -21.88
CA ILE A 157 -1.76 -21.46 -23.02
C ILE A 157 -2.37 -20.06 -22.85
N ILE A 158 -2.97 -19.78 -21.67
CA ILE A 158 -3.70 -18.54 -21.41
C ILE A 158 -2.77 -17.31 -21.37
N ALA A 159 -1.56 -17.49 -20.87
CA ALA A 159 -0.58 -16.42 -20.66
C ALA A 159 0.53 -16.42 -21.73
N PHE A 160 0.19 -16.70 -23.00
CA PHE A 160 1.16 -16.92 -24.08
C PHE A 160 2.23 -15.82 -24.19
N ASP A 161 1.84 -14.53 -24.11
CA ASP A 161 2.73 -13.38 -24.23
C ASP A 161 3.32 -12.90 -22.89
N GLN A 162 3.06 -13.64 -21.81
CA GLN A 162 3.45 -13.22 -20.47
C GLN A 162 4.80 -13.82 -20.04
N PRO A 163 5.48 -13.19 -19.06
CA PRO A 163 6.74 -13.71 -18.53
C PRO A 163 6.61 -15.14 -18.01
N GLU A 164 7.63 -15.94 -18.23
CA GLU A 164 7.69 -17.29 -17.70
C GLU A 164 8.32 -17.32 -16.32
N VAL A 165 7.69 -18.02 -15.39
CA VAL A 165 8.24 -18.34 -14.08
C VAL A 165 8.92 -19.71 -14.13
N LYS A 166 10.17 -19.78 -13.66
CA LYS A 166 10.94 -21.03 -13.59
C LYS A 166 11.09 -21.46 -12.12
N PRO A 167 10.09 -22.12 -11.54
CA PRO A 167 10.17 -22.57 -10.16
C PRO A 167 11.21 -23.69 -10.01
N THR A 168 12.03 -23.60 -8.97
CA THR A 168 13.03 -24.63 -8.59
C THR A 168 12.47 -25.56 -7.52
N TRP A 169 11.16 -25.52 -7.27
CA TRP A 169 10.44 -26.27 -6.23
C TRP A 169 9.24 -27.00 -6.83
N SER A 170 8.75 -28.00 -6.11
CA SER A 170 7.52 -28.71 -6.45
C SER A 170 6.26 -27.94 -6.06
N ALA A 171 5.11 -28.29 -6.64
CA ALA A 171 3.84 -27.63 -6.33
C ALA A 171 3.44 -27.77 -4.85
N GLU A 172 3.81 -28.88 -4.21
CA GLU A 172 3.44 -29.17 -2.81
C GLU A 172 4.19 -28.29 -1.82
N ARG A 173 5.35 -27.75 -2.19
CA ARG A 173 6.16 -26.91 -1.30
C ARG A 173 5.43 -25.64 -0.86
N TYR A 174 4.66 -25.05 -1.74
CA TYR A 174 3.90 -23.82 -1.43
C TYR A 174 2.42 -24.04 -1.65
N ARG A 175 1.62 -23.77 -0.63
CA ARG A 175 0.16 -23.89 -0.72
C ARG A 175 -0.44 -23.07 -1.87
N CYS A 176 0.14 -21.89 -2.19
CA CYS A 176 -0.29 -21.08 -3.32
C CYS A 176 0.11 -21.67 -4.68
N CYS A 177 1.04 -22.64 -4.75
CA CYS A 177 1.39 -23.35 -5.97
C CYS A 177 0.49 -24.58 -6.20
N SER A 178 0.09 -25.29 -5.13
CA SER A 178 -0.81 -26.44 -5.24
C SER A 178 -2.27 -26.04 -5.52
N LYS A 179 -2.72 -24.87 -5.02
CA LYS A 179 -4.10 -24.38 -5.15
C LYS A 179 -4.17 -23.14 -6.06
N SER A 180 -5.28 -22.96 -6.76
CA SER A 180 -5.53 -21.76 -7.57
C SER A 180 -5.77 -20.51 -6.71
N GLN A 181 -6.46 -20.70 -5.60
CA GLN A 181 -6.76 -19.67 -4.61
C GLN A 181 -6.51 -20.21 -3.21
N ILE A 182 -6.01 -19.36 -2.33
CA ILE A 182 -5.79 -19.66 -0.92
C ILE A 182 -6.36 -18.55 -0.04
N ARG A 183 -6.82 -18.92 1.15
CA ARG A 183 -7.07 -17.99 2.24
C ARG A 183 -5.85 -17.93 3.12
N HIS A 184 -5.24 -16.76 3.18
CA HIS A 184 -4.06 -16.49 4.00
C HIS A 184 -4.44 -15.74 5.27
N THR A 185 -3.98 -16.22 6.42
CA THR A 185 -4.14 -15.52 7.69
C THR A 185 -2.86 -14.75 7.97
N TYR A 186 -2.98 -13.46 8.22
CA TYR A 186 -1.82 -12.63 8.57
C TYR A 186 -1.25 -13.05 9.93
N THR A 187 0.06 -13.14 9.99
CA THR A 187 0.74 -13.10 11.29
C THR A 187 0.69 -11.69 11.86
N SER A 188 1.00 -11.51 13.15
CA SER A 188 1.05 -10.18 13.73
C SER A 188 2.10 -9.28 13.05
N GLU A 189 3.24 -9.83 12.64
CA GLU A 189 4.27 -9.10 11.92
C GLU A 189 3.84 -8.72 10.50
N GLN A 190 3.21 -9.64 9.77
CA GLN A 190 2.66 -9.36 8.45
C GLN A 190 1.53 -8.31 8.52
N TRP A 191 0.71 -8.36 9.57
CA TRP A 191 -0.40 -7.42 9.74
C TRP A 191 0.05 -6.00 9.98
N LYS A 192 1.07 -5.78 10.80
CA LYS A 192 1.66 -4.45 11.05
C LYS A 192 2.08 -3.73 9.75
N LEU A 193 2.48 -4.50 8.75
CA LEU A 193 2.99 -3.99 7.47
C LEU A 193 1.96 -4.07 6.34
N ALA A 194 0.74 -4.58 6.59
CA ALA A 194 -0.23 -4.83 5.54
C ALA A 194 -0.70 -3.54 4.86
N GLN A 195 -0.71 -3.55 3.52
CA GLN A 195 -1.32 -2.53 2.68
C GLN A 195 -2.18 -3.23 1.62
N TRP A 196 -3.46 -2.92 1.58
CA TRP A 196 -4.43 -3.62 0.72
C TRP A 196 -5.10 -2.73 -0.33
N GLY A 197 -4.79 -1.53 -0.47
CA GLY A 197 -5.32 -0.63 -1.51
C GLY A 197 -4.36 -0.52 -2.68
N MET A 198 -3.36 0.31 -2.51
CA MET A 198 -2.28 0.46 -3.47
C MET A 198 -1.18 -0.56 -3.21
N VAL A 199 -0.46 -0.92 -4.26
CA VAL A 199 0.70 -1.81 -4.15
C VAL A 199 1.92 -1.00 -3.77
N PRO A 200 2.53 -1.23 -2.59
CA PRO A 200 3.71 -0.48 -2.18
C PRO A 200 4.86 -0.63 -3.18
N GLY A 201 5.47 0.48 -3.53
CA GLY A 201 6.56 0.54 -4.50
C GLY A 201 6.11 0.71 -5.96
N SER A 202 4.81 0.52 -6.28
CA SER A 202 4.28 0.84 -7.61
C SER A 202 4.33 2.34 -7.89
N TRP A 203 4.26 2.71 -9.18
CA TRP A 203 4.17 4.12 -9.57
C TRP A 203 2.94 4.82 -9.00
N GLU A 204 1.80 4.12 -8.97
CA GLU A 204 0.56 4.64 -8.38
C GLU A 204 0.74 4.98 -6.90
N HIS A 205 1.39 4.09 -6.15
CA HIS A 205 1.69 4.31 -4.73
C HIS A 205 2.66 5.49 -4.53
N ALA A 206 3.76 5.54 -5.30
CA ALA A 206 4.77 6.59 -5.17
C ALA A 206 4.19 7.97 -5.51
N ILE A 207 3.47 8.08 -6.63
CA ILE A 207 2.85 9.34 -7.07
C ILE A 207 1.77 9.80 -6.08
N TYR A 208 0.92 8.88 -5.61
CA TYR A 208 -0.13 9.20 -4.65
C TYR A 208 0.46 9.67 -3.31
N TYR A 209 1.45 8.95 -2.80
CA TYR A 209 2.10 9.28 -1.54
C TYR A 209 2.74 10.68 -1.57
N GLU A 210 3.50 11.00 -2.62
CA GLU A 210 4.13 12.33 -2.76
C GLU A 210 3.09 13.45 -2.93
N ALA A 211 2.02 13.20 -3.68
CA ALA A 211 0.93 14.16 -3.84
C ALA A 211 0.19 14.43 -2.51
N ALA A 212 -0.09 13.38 -1.74
CA ALA A 212 -0.75 13.51 -0.44
C ALA A 212 0.15 14.23 0.57
N ARG A 213 1.44 13.91 0.59
CA ARG A 213 2.43 14.57 1.45
C ARG A 213 2.54 16.06 1.12
N SER A 214 2.73 16.40 -0.15
CA SER A 214 2.81 17.78 -0.62
C SER A 214 1.56 18.59 -0.23
N LEU A 215 0.37 17.97 -0.36
CA LEU A 215 -0.88 18.62 0.06
C LEU A 215 -0.92 18.86 1.57
N THR A 216 -0.45 17.91 2.37
CA THR A 216 -0.40 18.03 3.83
C THR A 216 0.58 19.13 4.24
N GLU A 217 1.78 19.17 3.65
CA GLU A 217 2.79 20.20 3.90
C GLU A 217 2.28 21.59 3.51
N GLN A 218 1.58 21.69 2.39
CA GLN A 218 0.94 22.94 1.95
C GLN A 218 -0.14 23.41 2.95
N ARG A 219 -0.97 22.50 3.46
CA ARG A 219 -1.99 22.82 4.48
C ARG A 219 -1.36 23.28 5.79
N PHE A 220 -0.31 22.61 6.25
CA PHE A 220 0.44 23.05 7.42
C PHE A 220 1.11 24.42 7.19
N SER A 221 1.60 24.70 6.00
CA SER A 221 2.14 26.03 5.66
C SER A 221 1.06 27.11 5.75
N ILE A 222 -0.14 26.84 5.24
CA ILE A 222 -1.28 27.76 5.34
C ILE A 222 -1.66 27.97 6.82
N MET A 223 -1.78 26.90 7.60
CA MET A 223 -2.06 27.00 9.04
C MET A 223 -1.03 27.83 9.80
N LYS A 224 0.23 27.76 9.40
CA LYS A 224 1.35 28.52 10.02
C LYS A 224 1.50 29.91 9.45
N SER A 225 0.73 30.31 8.44
CA SER A 225 0.82 31.65 7.89
C SER A 225 0.36 32.70 8.90
N GLN A 226 1.00 33.87 8.88
CA GLN A 226 0.71 34.96 9.82
C GLN A 226 -0.77 35.41 9.79
N HIS A 227 -1.40 35.35 8.61
CA HIS A 227 -2.80 35.76 8.43
C HIS A 227 -3.83 34.85 9.10
N LEU A 228 -3.51 33.57 9.31
CA LEU A 228 -4.44 32.62 9.91
C LEU A 228 -4.06 32.23 11.35
N SER A 229 -2.76 32.20 11.65
CA SER A 229 -2.31 31.65 12.93
C SER A 229 -2.20 32.67 14.06
N GLY A 230 -2.11 33.97 13.73
CA GLY A 230 -1.84 34.98 14.73
C GLY A 230 -0.62 34.60 15.62
N ARG A 231 0.39 33.99 15.03
CA ARG A 231 1.48 33.29 15.72
C ARG A 231 2.20 34.16 16.76
N GLU A 232 2.16 35.47 16.56
CA GLU A 232 2.69 36.41 17.54
C GLU A 232 1.87 36.43 18.84
N HIS A 233 0.60 36.08 18.77
CA HIS A 233 -0.29 36.01 19.93
C HIS A 233 -0.23 34.66 20.67
N LEU A 234 0.38 33.63 20.11
CA LEU A 234 0.55 32.32 20.76
C LEU A 234 1.59 32.32 21.91
N LYS A 235 2.31 33.43 22.12
CA LYS A 235 3.08 33.61 23.34
C LYS A 235 2.23 33.46 24.63
N TRP A 236 0.93 33.61 24.49
CA TRP A 236 -0.10 33.45 25.54
C TRP A 236 -0.89 32.15 25.42
N SER A 237 -0.37 31.19 24.69
CA SER A 237 -1.04 29.90 24.50
C SER A 237 -1.44 29.30 25.85
N PRO A 238 -2.72 28.99 26.07
CA PRO A 238 -3.18 28.40 27.30
C PRO A 238 -2.50 27.04 27.49
N ARG A 239 -2.02 26.80 28.69
CA ARG A 239 -1.27 25.58 29.03
C ARG A 239 -2.16 24.39 29.36
N ARG A 240 -3.50 24.57 29.35
CA ARG A 240 -4.47 23.54 29.69
C ARG A 240 -4.98 22.85 28.43
N GLU A 241 -4.96 21.52 28.43
CA GLU A 241 -5.34 20.67 27.29
C GLU A 241 -6.70 21.00 26.66
N PRO A 242 -7.80 21.25 27.42
CA PRO A 242 -9.09 21.59 26.80
C PRO A 242 -9.05 22.85 25.94
N MET A 243 -8.34 23.87 26.40
CA MET A 243 -8.23 25.14 25.67
C MET A 243 -7.32 25.02 24.44
N ILE A 244 -6.25 24.23 24.54
CA ILE A 244 -5.40 23.91 23.38
C ILE A 244 -6.23 23.21 22.30
N SER A 245 -7.07 22.26 22.69
CA SER A 245 -7.94 21.53 21.77
C SER A 245 -8.95 22.45 21.07
N VAL A 246 -9.54 23.43 21.79
CA VAL A 246 -10.44 24.43 21.20
C VAL A 246 -9.70 25.33 20.20
N ILE A 247 -8.51 25.82 20.56
CA ILE A 247 -7.70 26.66 19.65
C ILE A 247 -7.33 25.90 18.39
N ILE A 248 -6.91 24.62 18.51
CA ILE A 248 -6.58 23.78 17.36
C ILE A 248 -7.82 23.57 16.48
N ALA A 249 -8.98 23.31 17.07
CA ALA A 249 -10.23 23.14 16.33
C ALA A 249 -10.63 24.40 15.56
N LEU A 250 -10.54 25.57 16.17
CA LEU A 250 -10.77 26.86 15.51
C LEU A 250 -9.77 27.13 14.37
N TRP A 251 -8.53 26.80 14.56
CA TRP A 251 -7.50 26.89 13.50
C TRP A 251 -7.78 25.99 12.32
N ILE A 252 -8.15 24.75 12.57
CA ILE A 252 -8.54 23.81 11.52
C ILE A 252 -9.76 24.35 10.77
N ALA A 253 -10.76 24.85 11.47
CA ALA A 253 -11.96 25.43 10.86
C ALA A 253 -11.62 26.63 9.97
N ALA A 254 -10.86 27.60 10.48
CA ALA A 254 -10.41 28.77 9.71
C ALA A 254 -9.58 28.38 8.47
N THR A 255 -8.68 27.41 8.63
CA THR A 255 -7.87 26.89 7.51
C THR A 255 -8.74 26.23 6.45
N ASN A 256 -9.73 25.45 6.86
CA ASN A 256 -10.66 24.82 5.91
C ASN A 256 -11.50 25.82 5.15
N LEU A 257 -12.00 26.87 5.80
CA LEU A 257 -12.72 27.96 5.14
C LEU A 257 -11.84 28.68 4.12
N ALA A 258 -10.62 29.07 4.48
CA ALA A 258 -9.67 29.70 3.57
C ALA A 258 -9.32 28.82 2.35
N ILE A 259 -9.21 27.49 2.55
CA ILE A 259 -8.99 26.54 1.47
C ILE A 259 -10.21 26.46 0.56
N GLN A 260 -11.42 26.41 1.12
CA GLN A 260 -12.68 26.38 0.36
C GLN A 260 -12.82 27.64 -0.50
N ASP A 261 -12.64 28.83 0.07
CA ASP A 261 -12.68 30.10 -0.66
C ASP A 261 -11.66 30.13 -1.80
N SER A 262 -10.44 29.70 -1.53
CA SER A 262 -9.39 29.62 -2.55
C SER A 262 -9.69 28.60 -3.65
N HIS A 263 -10.45 27.55 -3.35
CA HIS A 263 -10.86 26.53 -4.32
C HIS A 263 -11.96 27.04 -5.24
N VAL A 264 -12.96 27.74 -4.68
CA VAL A 264 -14.06 28.34 -5.45
C VAL A 264 -13.52 29.41 -6.40
N ALA A 265 -12.53 30.19 -5.96
CA ALA A 265 -11.93 31.23 -6.78
C ALA A 265 -11.01 30.73 -7.92
N LYS A 266 -10.58 29.46 -7.89
CA LYS A 266 -9.62 28.91 -8.85
C LYS A 266 -10.31 28.13 -9.98
N LYS A 267 -9.88 28.38 -11.23
CA LYS A 267 -10.25 27.55 -12.37
C LYS A 267 -9.78 26.08 -12.17
N PRO A 268 -10.55 25.08 -12.64
CA PRO A 268 -10.16 23.68 -12.55
C PRO A 268 -8.77 23.44 -13.15
N ARG A 269 -7.85 22.94 -12.36
CA ARG A 269 -6.52 22.52 -12.82
C ARG A 269 -6.43 21.00 -12.82
N PRO A 270 -5.68 20.38 -13.75
CA PRO A 270 -5.43 18.93 -13.70
C PRO A 270 -4.83 18.57 -12.34
N SER A 271 -5.27 17.43 -11.78
CA SER A 271 -4.75 16.97 -10.48
C SER A 271 -3.23 16.82 -10.52
N SER A 272 -2.57 17.11 -9.41
CA SER A 272 -1.11 16.93 -9.26
C SER A 272 -0.66 15.53 -9.65
N ILE A 273 -1.46 14.51 -9.34
CA ILE A 273 -1.24 13.10 -9.70
C ILE A 273 -1.17 12.92 -11.22
N LYS A 274 -2.15 13.45 -11.99
CA LYS A 274 -2.15 13.35 -13.46
C LYS A 274 -0.97 14.08 -14.07
N LYS A 275 -0.62 15.25 -13.54
CA LYS A 275 0.53 16.04 -14.02
C LYS A 275 1.84 15.28 -13.79
N GLN A 276 2.02 14.70 -12.61
CA GLN A 276 3.22 13.96 -12.25
C GLN A 276 3.37 12.68 -13.06
N LYS A 277 2.26 11.92 -13.25
CA LYS A 277 2.26 10.75 -14.12
C LYS A 277 2.72 11.10 -15.54
N ARG A 278 2.13 12.13 -16.16
CA ARG A 278 2.52 12.57 -17.52
C ARG A 278 3.99 13.01 -17.60
N ARG A 279 4.52 13.65 -16.55
CA ARG A 279 5.93 14.01 -16.50
C ARG A 279 6.81 12.78 -16.54
N LEU A 280 6.56 11.80 -15.67
CA LEU A 280 7.33 10.56 -15.60
C LEU A 280 7.24 9.75 -16.90
N GLU A 281 6.06 9.65 -17.51
CA GLU A 281 5.88 8.98 -18.81
C GLU A 281 6.67 9.67 -19.94
N ARG A 282 6.73 11.01 -19.92
CA ARG A 282 7.56 11.74 -20.87
C ARG A 282 9.05 11.52 -20.64
N ASP A 283 9.49 11.56 -19.37
CA ASP A 283 10.90 11.39 -19.00
C ASP A 283 11.40 9.94 -19.30
N LEU A 284 10.51 8.95 -19.23
CA LEU A 284 10.78 7.55 -19.60
C LEU A 284 10.59 7.25 -21.11
N GLY A 285 9.96 8.16 -21.86
CA GLY A 285 9.63 7.92 -23.26
C GLY A 285 8.60 6.82 -23.53
N ARG A 286 7.95 6.30 -22.48
CA ARG A 286 6.96 5.21 -22.56
C ARG A 286 5.97 5.27 -21.39
N PRO A 287 4.81 4.58 -21.49
CA PRO A 287 3.87 4.45 -20.39
C PRO A 287 4.50 3.78 -19.16
N LEU A 288 4.17 4.30 -17.97
CA LEU A 288 4.57 3.70 -16.70
C LEU A 288 4.01 2.28 -16.56
N MET A 289 4.78 1.39 -15.95
CA MET A 289 4.26 0.08 -15.57
C MET A 289 3.11 0.25 -14.58
N SER A 290 1.91 -0.14 -14.99
CA SER A 290 0.72 -0.08 -14.15
C SER A 290 0.56 -1.33 -13.28
N THR A 291 -0.03 -1.15 -12.11
CA THR A 291 -0.39 -2.27 -11.25
C THR A 291 -1.46 -3.11 -11.94
N PRO A 292 -1.28 -4.45 -12.09
CA PRO A 292 -2.30 -5.32 -12.62
C PRO A 292 -3.60 -5.25 -11.80
N PRO A 293 -4.78 -5.45 -12.42
CA PRO A 293 -6.03 -5.59 -11.67
C PRO A 293 -5.89 -6.67 -10.59
N ARG A 294 -6.34 -6.40 -9.37
CA ARG A 294 -6.18 -7.34 -8.25
C ARG A 294 -7.32 -8.38 -8.17
N THR A 295 -8.40 -8.11 -8.87
CA THR A 295 -9.61 -8.98 -8.96
C THR A 295 -9.72 -9.61 -10.33
#